data_88818fd5faada71c538f0fd44c4e1cdf
#
_entry.id   88818fd5faada71c538f0fd44c4e1cdf
#
_cell.length_a   1.000
_cell.length_b   1.000
_cell.length_c   1.000
_cell.angle_alpha   90.00
_cell.angle_beta   90.00
_cell.angle_gamma   90.00
#
_symmetry.space_group_name_H-M   'P 1'
#
loop_
_entity.id
_entity.type
_entity.pdbx_description
1 polymer ?
#
loop_
_entity_poly.entity_id
_entity_poly.type
_entity_poly.pdbx_seq_one_letter_code
_entity_poly.pdbx_strand_id
1 'polypeptide(L)'
;MARIDLTRDMEDAEIGRIIDECIMEETREVYVPLKEKVGLRVELFNSLRRLDVLTELLEDETVTEIMVNSVEDIFVERAGVITRYEKAFSSEERLLTVIQHIVGDCNRRINAASPIVDARLQDGSRVNIVTRPVSLGGPVITIRRFPKRRIDMQRLIELESLDADVAKVLELLVQAKYNIFISGGTGSGKTTMLNVLTDFVPKEERIITIEDAAELQIRGVENLVRLEARMANLEGENEITIRDLIKTSLRMRPDRIIVGEVRDAAAIDMLAAMNTGHDGSISTGHANSAEDMLLRLETMVLMGLEIPLVAVRRQIASAVDVVIHVSRLRDRTRKVVKICEVIGMEHGEIKLSTLFEYQETGMKNGRVQGAMRKIHDLIHMEKLASAGMVDVFEEVVCGLS
;
A
#
# COMPACT_ATOMS: atom_id res chain seq x y z
N MET A 1 33.25 -15.74 -18.29
CA MET A 1 31.99 -16.17 -18.94
C MET A 1 32.15 -17.47 -19.75
N ALA A 2 33.25 -17.73 -20.42
CA ALA A 2 33.46 -18.96 -21.24
C ALA A 2 33.47 -20.30 -20.47
N ARG A 3 33.47 -20.29 -19.15
CA ARG A 3 33.53 -21.50 -18.29
C ARG A 3 32.15 -21.92 -17.69
N ILE A 4 31.13 -21.08 -17.86
CA ILE A 4 29.80 -21.39 -17.36
C ILE A 4 28.96 -21.90 -18.52
N ASP A 5 28.53 -23.14 -18.43
CA ASP A 5 27.65 -23.77 -19.40
C ASP A 5 26.19 -23.30 -19.11
N LEU A 6 25.78 -22.26 -19.83
CA LEU A 6 24.44 -21.69 -19.71
C LEU A 6 23.32 -22.60 -20.25
N THR A 7 23.64 -23.74 -20.84
CA THR A 7 22.67 -24.70 -21.38
C THR A 7 22.22 -25.71 -20.34
N ARG A 8 22.92 -25.80 -19.22
CA ARG A 8 22.68 -26.72 -18.10
C ARG A 8 22.25 -25.96 -16.86
N ASP A 9 21.27 -26.46 -16.15
CA ASP A 9 20.92 -25.95 -14.83
C ASP A 9 22.00 -26.36 -13.82
N MET A 10 22.81 -25.39 -13.37
CA MET A 10 23.91 -25.58 -12.44
C MET A 10 23.51 -25.22 -11.04
N GLU A 11 23.98 -25.95 -10.05
CA GLU A 11 23.76 -25.62 -8.64
C GLU A 11 24.54 -24.36 -8.23
N ASP A 12 23.98 -23.58 -7.30
CA ASP A 12 24.58 -22.35 -6.77
C ASP A 12 26.00 -22.57 -6.21
N ALA A 13 26.23 -23.72 -5.59
CA ALA A 13 27.54 -24.12 -5.07
C ALA A 13 28.59 -24.34 -6.18
N GLU A 14 28.17 -24.85 -7.34
CA GLU A 14 29.03 -25.08 -8.51
C GLU A 14 29.40 -23.74 -9.15
N ILE A 15 28.42 -22.85 -9.33
CA ILE A 15 28.66 -21.50 -9.87
C ILE A 15 29.58 -20.72 -8.92
N GLY A 16 29.35 -20.79 -7.60
CA GLY A 16 30.21 -20.14 -6.62
C GLY A 16 31.67 -20.59 -6.73
N ARG A 17 31.93 -21.89 -6.93
CA ARG A 17 33.29 -22.41 -7.14
C ARG A 17 33.94 -21.89 -8.41
N ILE A 18 33.22 -21.85 -9.53
CA ILE A 18 33.75 -21.33 -10.80
C ILE A 18 34.09 -19.84 -10.67
N ILE A 19 33.23 -19.05 -9.97
CA ILE A 19 33.49 -17.63 -9.69
C ILE A 19 34.81 -17.50 -8.88
N ASP A 20 34.94 -18.28 -7.80
CA ASP A 20 36.10 -18.24 -6.91
C ASP A 20 37.37 -18.58 -7.71
N GLU A 21 37.35 -19.60 -8.60
CA GLU A 21 38.44 -19.96 -9.48
C GLU A 21 38.81 -18.83 -10.47
N CYS A 22 37.81 -18.21 -11.09
CA CYS A 22 38.01 -17.07 -11.98
C CYS A 22 38.64 -15.87 -11.24
N ILE A 23 38.13 -15.51 -10.06
CA ILE A 23 38.71 -14.42 -9.29
C ILE A 23 40.15 -14.71 -8.88
N MET A 24 40.45 -15.94 -8.46
CA MET A 24 41.80 -16.34 -8.08
C MET A 24 42.77 -16.28 -9.28
N GLU A 25 42.31 -16.66 -10.45
CA GLU A 25 43.12 -16.64 -11.67
C GLU A 25 43.42 -15.23 -12.16
N GLU A 26 42.37 -14.39 -12.27
CA GLU A 26 42.49 -13.00 -12.72
C GLU A 26 43.27 -12.11 -11.72
N THR A 27 43.25 -12.46 -10.44
CA THR A 27 43.98 -11.71 -9.40
C THR A 27 45.35 -12.32 -9.05
N ARG A 28 45.88 -13.23 -9.90
CA ARG A 28 47.12 -13.96 -9.62
C ARG A 28 48.36 -13.06 -9.64
N GLU A 29 48.36 -12.07 -10.52
CA GLU A 29 49.46 -11.15 -10.73
C GLU A 29 49.23 -9.77 -10.08
N VAL A 30 48.04 -9.51 -9.54
CA VAL A 30 47.67 -8.24 -8.92
C VAL A 30 47.22 -8.49 -7.52
N TYR A 31 47.74 -7.73 -6.54
CA TYR A 31 47.28 -7.80 -5.18
C TYR A 31 45.87 -7.16 -5.06
N VAL A 32 44.88 -7.97 -4.81
CA VAL A 32 43.50 -7.54 -4.50
C VAL A 32 43.18 -7.94 -3.05
N PRO A 33 42.80 -6.99 -2.18
CA PRO A 33 42.43 -7.29 -0.79
C PRO A 33 41.32 -8.32 -0.72
N LEU A 34 41.35 -9.16 0.32
CA LEU A 34 40.34 -10.22 0.50
C LEU A 34 38.89 -9.65 0.52
N LYS A 35 38.69 -8.48 1.12
CA LYS A 35 37.38 -7.80 1.14
C LYS A 35 36.87 -7.49 -0.27
N GLU A 36 37.74 -7.05 -1.17
CA GLU A 36 37.39 -6.77 -2.56
C GLU A 36 37.09 -8.06 -3.35
N LYS A 37 37.86 -9.13 -3.12
CA LYS A 37 37.57 -10.45 -3.72
C LYS A 37 36.22 -10.99 -3.29
N VAL A 38 35.86 -10.84 -2.02
CA VAL A 38 34.52 -11.22 -1.50
C VAL A 38 33.44 -10.36 -2.14
N GLY A 39 33.68 -9.06 -2.29
CA GLY A 39 32.75 -8.15 -3.00
C GLY A 39 32.52 -8.58 -4.45
N LEU A 40 33.60 -8.80 -5.20
CA LEU A 40 33.54 -9.29 -6.59
C LEU A 40 32.80 -10.62 -6.72
N ARG A 41 33.03 -11.55 -5.78
CA ARG A 41 32.31 -12.83 -5.74
C ARG A 41 30.80 -12.64 -5.63
N VAL A 42 30.36 -11.78 -4.72
CA VAL A 42 28.93 -11.49 -4.51
C VAL A 42 28.34 -10.82 -5.75
N GLU A 43 29.02 -9.83 -6.31
CA GLU A 43 28.56 -9.12 -7.51
C GLU A 43 28.43 -10.07 -8.71
N LEU A 44 29.44 -10.89 -8.98
CA LEU A 44 29.40 -11.88 -10.08
C LEU A 44 28.30 -12.91 -9.86
N PHE A 45 28.11 -13.40 -8.63
CA PHE A 45 27.05 -14.34 -8.31
C PHE A 45 25.66 -13.72 -8.52
N ASN A 46 25.45 -12.51 -8.01
CA ASN A 46 24.19 -11.77 -8.17
C ASN A 46 23.92 -11.48 -9.66
N SER A 47 24.94 -11.15 -10.42
CA SER A 47 24.83 -10.95 -11.86
C SER A 47 24.42 -12.22 -12.60
N LEU A 48 24.86 -13.40 -12.20
CA LEU A 48 24.59 -14.65 -12.91
C LEU A 48 23.28 -15.33 -12.49
N ARG A 49 22.92 -15.27 -11.21
CA ARG A 49 21.83 -16.08 -10.63
C ARG A 49 20.69 -15.27 -10.02
N ARG A 50 20.88 -13.96 -9.83
CA ARG A 50 19.91 -13.09 -9.17
C ARG A 50 19.59 -11.87 -10.04
N LEU A 51 19.13 -10.82 -9.42
CA LEU A 51 18.69 -9.59 -10.09
C LEU A 51 19.78 -8.53 -10.21
N ASP A 52 21.05 -8.97 -10.30
CA ASP A 52 22.22 -8.10 -10.48
C ASP A 52 22.30 -7.03 -9.37
N VAL A 53 22.54 -5.76 -9.73
CA VAL A 53 22.60 -4.62 -8.78
C VAL A 53 21.32 -4.41 -7.98
N LEU A 54 20.18 -4.91 -8.44
CA LEU A 54 18.92 -4.82 -7.70
C LEU A 54 18.88 -5.76 -6.49
N THR A 55 19.66 -6.84 -6.49
CA THR A 55 19.66 -7.84 -5.41
C THR A 55 19.99 -7.20 -4.07
N GLU A 56 21.08 -6.45 -3.99
CA GLU A 56 21.49 -5.80 -2.73
C GLU A 56 20.49 -4.72 -2.28
N LEU A 57 19.85 -4.01 -3.21
CA LEU A 57 18.80 -3.04 -2.90
C LEU A 57 17.54 -3.71 -2.38
N LEU A 58 17.21 -4.90 -2.87
CA LEU A 58 16.10 -5.71 -2.38
C LEU A 58 16.41 -6.38 -1.04
N GLU A 59 17.67 -6.58 -0.68
CA GLU A 59 18.09 -7.09 0.63
C GLU A 59 18.18 -5.98 1.70
N ASP A 60 18.41 -4.70 1.30
CA ASP A 60 18.48 -3.55 2.21
C ASP A 60 17.07 -3.16 2.72
N GLU A 61 16.76 -3.48 3.98
CA GLU A 61 15.45 -3.18 4.59
C GLU A 61 15.13 -1.68 4.71
N THR A 62 16.10 -0.80 4.54
CA THR A 62 15.89 0.66 4.60
C THR A 62 15.37 1.23 3.29
N VAL A 63 15.53 0.51 2.17
CA VAL A 63 15.04 0.90 0.85
C VAL A 63 13.54 0.63 0.76
N THR A 64 12.76 1.64 0.41
CA THR A 64 11.30 1.54 0.22
C THR A 64 10.90 1.50 -1.24
N GLU A 65 11.66 2.16 -2.12
CA GLU A 65 11.40 2.19 -3.55
C GLU A 65 12.70 2.19 -4.34
N ILE A 66 12.74 1.50 -5.49
CA ILE A 66 13.87 1.43 -6.41
C ILE A 66 13.36 1.88 -7.78
N MET A 67 14.04 2.85 -8.39
CA MET A 67 13.68 3.42 -9.68
C MET A 67 14.89 3.31 -10.62
N VAL A 68 14.81 2.44 -11.61
CA VAL A 68 15.79 2.31 -12.70
C VAL A 68 15.25 3.08 -13.89
N ASN A 69 15.81 4.25 -14.17
CA ASN A 69 15.40 5.09 -15.29
C ASN A 69 16.23 4.81 -16.57
N SER A 70 17.44 4.27 -16.38
CA SER A 70 18.32 3.83 -17.45
C SER A 70 19.37 2.87 -16.87
N VAL A 71 20.27 2.41 -17.68
CA VAL A 71 21.44 1.59 -17.29
C VAL A 71 22.25 2.26 -16.18
N GLU A 72 22.45 3.57 -16.27
CA GLU A 72 23.30 4.36 -15.35
C GLU A 72 22.50 5.10 -14.26
N ASP A 73 21.20 5.29 -14.46
CA ASP A 73 20.36 6.13 -13.60
C ASP A 73 19.46 5.28 -12.72
N ILE A 74 19.99 4.88 -11.59
CA ILE A 74 19.26 4.16 -10.54
C ILE A 74 19.05 5.10 -9.35
N PHE A 75 17.81 5.21 -8.89
CA PHE A 75 17.44 5.98 -7.71
C PHE A 75 16.79 5.08 -6.68
N VAL A 76 16.99 5.40 -5.42
CA VAL A 76 16.40 4.66 -4.30
C VAL A 76 15.76 5.62 -3.32
N GLU A 77 14.60 5.23 -2.78
CA GLU A 77 13.99 5.94 -1.67
C GLU A 77 14.34 5.25 -0.35
N ARG A 78 14.83 6.06 0.62
CA ARG A 78 15.01 5.66 2.02
C ARG A 78 14.40 6.72 2.94
N ALA A 79 13.54 6.30 3.84
CA ALA A 79 12.84 7.21 4.76
C ALA A 79 12.17 8.41 4.08
N GLY A 80 11.64 8.24 2.86
CA GLY A 80 10.99 9.30 2.08
C GLY A 80 11.95 10.26 1.36
N VAL A 81 13.27 9.97 1.34
CA VAL A 81 14.27 10.74 0.61
C VAL A 81 14.77 9.92 -0.57
N ILE A 82 14.66 10.49 -1.77
CA ILE A 82 15.16 9.87 -3.00
C ILE A 82 16.61 10.31 -3.20
N THR A 83 17.50 9.33 -3.40
CA THR A 83 18.93 9.54 -3.69
C THR A 83 19.36 8.72 -4.88
N ARG A 84 20.35 9.21 -5.64
CA ARG A 84 20.96 8.42 -6.71
C ARG A 84 21.78 7.30 -6.08
N TYR A 85 21.68 6.10 -6.68
CA TYR A 85 22.49 4.96 -6.31
C TYR A 85 23.82 4.97 -7.08
N GLU A 86 24.91 4.54 -6.45
CA GLU A 86 26.25 4.66 -7.02
C GLU A 86 26.59 3.58 -8.07
N LYS A 87 25.93 2.41 -7.99
CA LYS A 87 26.14 1.32 -8.95
C LYS A 87 25.19 1.45 -10.13
N ALA A 88 25.57 0.84 -11.24
CA ALA A 88 24.88 0.84 -12.52
C ALA A 88 24.84 -0.57 -13.11
N PHE A 89 23.96 -0.81 -14.05
CA PHE A 89 24.03 -2.01 -14.89
C PHE A 89 25.20 -1.91 -15.86
N SER A 90 25.82 -3.03 -16.20
CA SER A 90 26.95 -3.06 -17.14
C SER A 90 26.55 -2.76 -18.58
N SER A 91 25.28 -3.01 -18.95
CA SER A 91 24.75 -2.75 -20.30
C SER A 91 23.22 -2.80 -20.31
N GLU A 92 22.59 -2.26 -21.39
CA GLU A 92 21.16 -2.39 -21.63
C GLU A 92 20.72 -3.86 -21.80
N GLU A 93 21.56 -4.69 -22.42
CA GLU A 93 21.32 -6.12 -22.57
C GLU A 93 21.23 -6.82 -21.20
N ARG A 94 22.07 -6.40 -20.27
CA ARG A 94 22.06 -6.93 -18.91
C ARG A 94 20.77 -6.53 -18.17
N LEU A 95 20.37 -5.28 -18.27
CA LEU A 95 19.10 -4.79 -17.72
C LEU A 95 17.91 -5.55 -18.31
N LEU A 96 17.89 -5.79 -19.63
CA LEU A 96 16.86 -6.58 -20.29
C LEU A 96 16.85 -8.04 -19.80
N THR A 97 18.01 -8.63 -19.54
CA THR A 97 18.10 -10.00 -18.97
C THR A 97 17.45 -10.06 -17.59
N VAL A 98 17.71 -9.08 -16.72
CA VAL A 98 17.08 -8.98 -15.40
C VAL A 98 15.55 -8.79 -15.53
N ILE A 99 15.10 -7.96 -16.48
CA ILE A 99 13.68 -7.78 -16.77
C ILE A 99 13.04 -9.11 -17.18
N GLN A 100 13.67 -9.86 -18.10
CA GLN A 100 13.13 -11.15 -18.55
C GLN A 100 13.05 -12.16 -17.38
N HIS A 101 14.02 -12.14 -16.47
CA HIS A 101 14.00 -12.98 -15.28
C HIS A 101 12.81 -12.63 -14.38
N ILE A 102 12.63 -11.34 -14.02
CA ILE A 102 11.50 -10.87 -13.21
C ILE A 102 10.16 -11.27 -13.83
N VAL A 103 10.01 -11.03 -15.13
CA VAL A 103 8.76 -11.26 -15.86
C VAL A 103 8.48 -12.76 -16.01
N GLY A 104 9.52 -13.57 -16.23
CA GLY A 104 9.45 -15.03 -16.32
C GLY A 104 8.98 -15.65 -15.00
N ASP A 105 9.53 -15.23 -13.87
CA ASP A 105 9.14 -15.71 -12.53
C ASP A 105 7.67 -15.39 -12.19
N CYS A 106 7.12 -14.35 -12.83
CA CYS A 106 5.73 -13.94 -12.64
C CYS A 106 4.75 -14.53 -13.67
N ASN A 107 5.20 -15.46 -14.55
CA ASN A 107 4.41 -15.97 -15.67
C ASN A 107 3.83 -14.86 -16.57
N ARG A 108 4.60 -13.79 -16.79
CA ARG A 108 4.26 -12.66 -17.65
C ARG A 108 5.17 -12.64 -18.88
N ARG A 109 4.85 -11.79 -19.84
CA ARG A 109 5.69 -11.55 -21.01
C ARG A 109 5.83 -10.07 -21.26
N ILE A 110 7.00 -9.63 -21.67
CA ILE A 110 7.27 -8.27 -22.10
C ILE A 110 7.97 -8.30 -23.46
N ASN A 111 7.49 -7.52 -24.40
CA ASN A 111 8.05 -7.39 -25.75
C ASN A 111 7.54 -6.09 -26.40
N ALA A 112 7.91 -5.83 -27.64
CA ALA A 112 7.53 -4.63 -28.37
C ALA A 112 6.00 -4.48 -28.58
N ALA A 113 5.23 -5.57 -28.57
CA ALA A 113 3.77 -5.55 -28.67
C ALA A 113 3.09 -5.34 -27.30
N SER A 114 3.73 -5.76 -26.22
CA SER A 114 3.27 -5.59 -24.84
C SER A 114 4.42 -4.99 -24.03
N PRO A 115 4.71 -3.69 -24.18
CA PRO A 115 5.90 -3.06 -23.62
C PRO A 115 5.76 -2.63 -22.15
N ILE A 116 4.59 -2.81 -21.54
CA ILE A 116 4.28 -2.44 -20.15
C ILE A 116 3.86 -3.70 -19.41
N VAL A 117 4.47 -3.95 -18.25
CA VAL A 117 4.15 -5.08 -17.39
C VAL A 117 4.14 -4.64 -15.93
N ASP A 118 3.06 -4.99 -15.23
CA ASP A 118 3.00 -5.01 -13.79
C ASP A 118 3.22 -6.45 -13.30
N ALA A 119 4.14 -6.62 -12.37
CA ALA A 119 4.55 -7.90 -11.82
C ALA A 119 4.72 -7.81 -10.31
N ARG A 120 4.94 -8.96 -9.68
CA ARG A 120 5.19 -9.05 -8.24
C ARG A 120 6.33 -10.00 -7.97
N LEU A 121 7.33 -9.55 -7.23
CA LEU A 121 8.44 -10.40 -6.80
C LEU A 121 7.98 -11.39 -5.72
N GLN A 122 8.80 -12.42 -5.49
CA GLN A 122 8.52 -13.46 -4.48
C GLN A 122 8.41 -12.91 -3.06
N ASP A 123 9.11 -11.81 -2.75
CA ASP A 123 9.02 -11.10 -1.46
C ASP A 123 7.75 -10.23 -1.31
N GLY A 124 6.90 -10.20 -2.34
CA GLY A 124 5.68 -9.41 -2.39
C GLY A 124 5.85 -8.01 -2.96
N SER A 125 7.06 -7.56 -3.28
CA SER A 125 7.32 -6.25 -3.88
C SER A 125 6.65 -6.11 -5.23
N ARG A 126 6.02 -4.95 -5.49
CA ARG A 126 5.40 -4.63 -6.78
C ARG A 126 6.44 -4.11 -7.75
N VAL A 127 6.39 -4.56 -8.98
CA VAL A 127 7.30 -4.13 -10.04
C VAL A 127 6.49 -3.65 -11.24
N ASN A 128 6.73 -2.42 -11.66
CA ASN A 128 6.27 -1.90 -12.95
C ASN A 128 7.46 -1.81 -13.89
N ILE A 129 7.30 -2.34 -15.09
CA ILE A 129 8.34 -2.35 -16.13
C ILE A 129 7.79 -1.73 -17.39
N VAL A 130 8.54 -0.81 -17.98
CA VAL A 130 8.22 -0.18 -19.26
C VAL A 130 9.43 -0.29 -20.18
N THR A 131 9.22 -0.84 -21.39
CA THR A 131 10.27 -1.01 -22.38
C THR A 131 9.98 -0.24 -23.67
N ARG A 132 10.91 -0.28 -24.64
CA ARG A 132 10.65 0.24 -25.99
C ARG A 132 9.46 -0.48 -26.63
N PRO A 133 8.65 0.18 -27.44
CA PRO A 133 8.80 1.54 -27.97
C PRO A 133 8.25 2.65 -27.05
N VAL A 134 7.62 2.34 -25.93
CA VAL A 134 6.95 3.31 -25.04
C VAL A 134 7.99 4.12 -24.23
N SER A 135 8.99 3.45 -23.67
CA SER A 135 10.09 4.14 -23.00
C SER A 135 11.17 4.53 -24.02
N LEU A 136 11.33 5.83 -24.25
CA LEU A 136 12.25 6.37 -25.27
C LEU A 136 13.72 6.23 -24.85
N GLY A 137 14.03 6.33 -23.57
CA GLY A 137 15.38 6.26 -23.00
C GLY A 137 15.94 4.85 -22.78
N GLY A 138 15.16 3.81 -23.07
CA GLY A 138 15.50 2.43 -22.76
C GLY A 138 14.56 1.80 -21.73
N PRO A 139 14.85 0.60 -21.24
CA PRO A 139 14.02 -0.07 -20.24
C PRO A 139 14.00 0.68 -18.92
N VAL A 140 12.81 0.78 -18.32
CA VAL A 140 12.57 1.41 -17.00
C VAL A 140 11.97 0.36 -16.08
N ILE A 141 12.46 0.32 -14.83
CA ILE A 141 11.90 -0.53 -13.77
C ILE A 141 11.59 0.34 -12.55
N THR A 142 10.40 0.21 -12.00
CA THR A 142 10.06 0.77 -10.70
C THR A 142 9.66 -0.36 -9.77
N ILE A 143 10.35 -0.51 -8.64
CA ILE A 143 10.05 -1.52 -7.63
C ILE A 143 9.62 -0.82 -6.36
N ARG A 144 8.39 -1.07 -5.92
CA ARG A 144 7.89 -0.65 -4.62
C ARG A 144 7.94 -1.83 -3.67
N ARG A 145 8.79 -1.71 -2.66
CA ARG A 145 9.04 -2.80 -1.72
C ARG A 145 7.87 -3.02 -0.77
N PHE A 146 7.64 -4.29 -0.49
CA PHE A 146 6.72 -4.69 0.56
C PHE A 146 7.39 -4.50 1.93
N PRO A 147 6.82 -3.69 2.85
CA PRO A 147 7.45 -3.42 4.14
C PRO A 147 7.49 -4.70 4.98
N LYS A 148 8.70 -5.16 5.34
CA LYS A 148 8.90 -6.32 6.22
C LYS A 148 8.47 -6.03 7.66
N ARG A 149 8.65 -4.79 8.13
CA ARG A 149 8.22 -4.35 9.46
C ARG A 149 6.92 -3.60 9.34
N ARG A 150 5.88 -4.20 9.89
CA ARG A 150 4.58 -3.56 10.02
C ARG A 150 4.63 -2.47 11.08
N ILE A 151 4.01 -1.33 10.77
CA ILE A 151 3.73 -0.26 11.73
C ILE A 151 2.44 -0.64 12.46
N ASP A 152 2.49 -0.65 13.79
CA ASP A 152 1.32 -0.78 14.67
C ASP A 152 0.87 0.58 15.23
N MET A 153 -0.21 0.61 16.00
CA MET A 153 -0.74 1.85 16.58
C MET A 153 0.26 2.52 17.51
N GLN A 154 0.97 1.75 18.34
CA GLN A 154 1.98 2.30 19.24
C GLN A 154 3.08 3.02 18.46
N ARG A 155 3.51 2.44 17.35
CA ARG A 155 4.50 3.07 16.47
C ARG A 155 3.99 4.32 15.78
N LEU A 156 2.70 4.39 15.41
CA LEU A 156 2.09 5.62 14.88
C LEU A 156 2.07 6.74 15.93
N ILE A 157 1.79 6.41 17.19
CA ILE A 157 1.83 7.36 18.30
C ILE A 157 3.26 7.86 18.53
N GLU A 158 4.25 6.96 18.60
CA GLU A 158 5.68 7.32 18.73
C GLU A 158 6.20 8.21 17.58
N LEU A 159 5.67 8.00 16.36
CA LEU A 159 5.95 8.83 15.19
C LEU A 159 5.14 10.13 15.18
N GLU A 160 4.36 10.36 16.23
CA GLU A 160 3.44 11.51 16.34
C GLU A 160 2.46 11.60 15.14
N SER A 161 2.11 10.47 14.51
CA SER A 161 1.16 10.44 13.41
C SER A 161 -0.27 10.70 13.86
N LEU A 162 -0.58 10.34 15.12
CA LEU A 162 -1.79 10.73 15.86
C LEU A 162 -1.54 10.62 17.36
N ASP A 163 -2.40 11.26 18.15
CA ASP A 163 -2.34 11.27 19.61
C ASP A 163 -2.93 9.97 20.19
N ALA A 164 -2.46 9.56 21.39
CA ALA A 164 -2.89 8.31 22.03
C ALA A 164 -4.41 8.27 22.33
N ASP A 165 -4.99 9.39 22.75
CA ASP A 165 -6.41 9.46 23.06
C ASP A 165 -7.27 9.35 21.80
N VAL A 166 -6.84 9.98 20.69
CA VAL A 166 -7.49 9.82 19.38
C VAL A 166 -7.36 8.38 18.88
N ALA A 167 -6.23 7.72 19.13
CA ALA A 167 -6.05 6.30 18.82
C ALA A 167 -7.07 5.43 19.55
N LYS A 168 -7.34 5.74 20.83
CA LYS A 168 -8.36 5.06 21.64
C LYS A 168 -9.77 5.28 21.11
N VAL A 169 -10.10 6.51 20.69
CA VAL A 169 -11.37 6.79 20.02
C VAL A 169 -11.53 5.93 18.77
N LEU A 170 -10.49 5.88 17.90
CA LEU A 170 -10.54 5.07 16.68
C LEU A 170 -10.69 3.57 16.99
N GLU A 171 -10.02 3.06 18.03
CA GLU A 171 -10.22 1.69 18.51
C GLU A 171 -11.68 1.40 18.84
N LEU A 172 -12.32 2.27 19.63
CA LEU A 172 -13.74 2.11 20.03
C LEU A 172 -14.67 2.18 18.81
N LEU A 173 -14.44 3.10 17.87
CA LEU A 173 -15.22 3.18 16.63
C LEU A 173 -15.10 1.91 15.77
N VAL A 174 -13.89 1.35 15.65
CA VAL A 174 -13.69 0.08 14.94
C VAL A 174 -14.40 -1.06 15.64
N GLN A 175 -14.26 -1.19 16.97
CA GLN A 175 -14.92 -2.24 17.75
C GLN A 175 -16.44 -2.14 17.67
N ALA A 176 -16.99 -0.92 17.71
CA ALA A 176 -18.41 -0.64 17.59
C ALA A 176 -18.96 -0.70 16.15
N LYS A 177 -18.17 -1.20 15.19
CA LYS A 177 -18.59 -1.43 13.79
C LYS A 177 -18.96 -0.17 13.00
N TYR A 178 -18.28 0.95 13.22
CA TYR A 178 -18.41 2.09 12.32
C TYR A 178 -17.78 1.78 10.96
N ASN A 179 -18.48 2.11 9.89
CA ASN A 179 -17.96 2.02 8.53
C ASN A 179 -17.01 3.20 8.26
N ILE A 180 -15.75 2.90 7.93
CA ILE A 180 -14.71 3.91 7.88
C ILE A 180 -14.13 4.02 6.48
N PHE A 181 -14.03 5.25 5.96
CA PHE A 181 -13.23 5.56 4.78
C PHE A 181 -11.96 6.33 5.17
N ILE A 182 -10.80 5.84 4.71
CA ILE A 182 -9.51 6.51 4.92
C ILE A 182 -9.13 7.23 3.63
N SER A 183 -9.08 8.55 3.68
CA SER A 183 -8.72 9.41 2.54
C SER A 183 -7.30 9.96 2.67
N GLY A 184 -6.68 10.29 1.55
CA GLY A 184 -5.37 10.95 1.53
C GLY A 184 -4.65 10.80 0.20
N GLY A 185 -3.61 11.60 -0.01
CA GLY A 185 -2.77 11.57 -1.21
C GLY A 185 -1.91 10.30 -1.32
N THR A 186 -1.17 10.20 -2.42
CA THR A 186 -0.20 9.11 -2.60
C THR A 186 0.92 9.21 -1.54
N GLY A 187 1.26 8.08 -0.93
CA GLY A 187 2.30 8.02 0.10
C GLY A 187 1.95 8.71 1.44
N SER A 188 0.68 9.09 1.67
CA SER A 188 0.22 9.69 2.93
C SER A 188 0.10 8.70 4.09
N GLY A 189 0.05 7.39 3.82
CA GLY A 189 -0.04 6.34 4.84
C GLY A 189 -1.44 5.71 4.99
N LYS A 190 -2.32 5.81 3.98
CA LYS A 190 -3.67 5.21 4.00
C LYS A 190 -3.64 3.71 4.31
N THR A 191 -2.88 2.92 3.55
CA THR A 191 -2.76 1.47 3.74
C THR A 191 -2.16 1.13 5.11
N THR A 192 -1.23 1.96 5.62
CA THR A 192 -0.69 1.82 6.98
C THR A 192 -1.78 2.03 8.02
N MET A 193 -2.57 3.10 7.90
CA MET A 193 -3.68 3.38 8.80
C MET A 193 -4.74 2.28 8.73
N LEU A 194 -5.10 1.82 7.52
CA LEU A 194 -6.02 0.69 7.33
C LEU A 194 -5.51 -0.57 8.07
N ASN A 195 -4.25 -0.93 7.88
CA ASN A 195 -3.62 -2.06 8.58
C ASN A 195 -3.69 -1.91 10.10
N VAL A 196 -3.44 -0.71 10.62
CA VAL A 196 -3.44 -0.45 12.07
C VAL A 196 -4.85 -0.52 12.63
N LEU A 197 -5.84 0.04 11.94
CA LEU A 197 -7.25 -0.04 12.37
C LEU A 197 -7.76 -1.48 12.38
N THR A 198 -7.31 -2.33 11.46
CA THR A 198 -7.72 -3.74 11.43
C THR A 198 -7.23 -4.55 12.63
N ASP A 199 -6.21 -4.08 13.39
CA ASP A 199 -5.77 -4.74 14.63
C ASP A 199 -6.80 -4.62 15.75
N PHE A 200 -7.71 -3.66 15.66
CA PHE A 200 -8.78 -3.44 16.65
C PHE A 200 -10.05 -4.24 16.34
N VAL A 201 -10.11 -4.92 15.19
CA VAL A 201 -11.25 -5.78 14.87
C VAL A 201 -11.27 -6.98 15.81
N PRO A 202 -12.44 -7.32 16.40
CA PRO A 202 -12.58 -8.51 17.23
C PRO A 202 -12.12 -9.79 16.53
N LYS A 203 -11.36 -10.63 17.25
CA LYS A 203 -10.66 -11.79 16.68
C LYS A 203 -11.57 -12.90 16.21
N GLU A 204 -12.78 -12.98 16.78
CA GLU A 204 -13.83 -13.92 16.45
C GLU A 204 -14.56 -13.62 15.15
N GLU A 205 -14.41 -12.41 14.61
CA GLU A 205 -15.08 -12.00 13.38
C GLU A 205 -14.47 -12.64 12.13
N ARG A 206 -15.31 -12.94 11.15
CA ARG A 206 -14.87 -13.34 9.82
C ARG A 206 -14.58 -12.13 8.96
N ILE A 207 -13.32 -11.97 8.58
CA ILE A 207 -12.87 -10.86 7.73
C ILE A 207 -12.57 -11.37 6.33
N ILE A 208 -13.04 -10.62 5.33
CA ILE A 208 -12.60 -10.79 3.94
C ILE A 208 -11.85 -9.53 3.50
N THR A 209 -10.59 -9.68 3.11
CA THR A 209 -9.83 -8.58 2.49
C THR A 209 -9.86 -8.69 0.98
N ILE A 210 -9.95 -7.55 0.31
CA ILE A 210 -9.99 -7.43 -1.15
C ILE A 210 -9.01 -6.34 -1.57
N GLU A 211 -8.06 -6.68 -2.44
CA GLU A 211 -6.98 -5.78 -2.84
C GLU A 211 -6.60 -5.99 -4.31
N ASP A 212 -6.07 -4.93 -4.96
CA ASP A 212 -5.45 -5.06 -6.29
C ASP A 212 -4.15 -5.88 -6.21
N ALA A 213 -3.39 -5.67 -5.15
CA ALA A 213 -2.25 -6.48 -4.78
C ALA A 213 -2.20 -6.56 -3.26
N ALA A 214 -1.99 -7.74 -2.71
CA ALA A 214 -2.11 -8.00 -1.28
C ALA A 214 -1.02 -7.26 -0.48
N GLU A 215 -1.35 -6.09 0.07
CA GLU A 215 -0.51 -5.28 0.98
C GLU A 215 -0.97 -5.37 2.44
N LEU A 216 -2.23 -5.78 2.68
CA LEU A 216 -2.78 -5.84 4.02
C LEU A 216 -2.17 -6.99 4.82
N GLN A 217 -1.80 -6.69 6.06
CA GLN A 217 -1.18 -7.63 7.01
C GLN A 217 -2.05 -7.74 8.27
N ILE A 218 -3.24 -8.32 8.14
CA ILE A 218 -4.16 -8.50 9.28
C ILE A 218 -3.62 -9.61 10.18
N ARG A 219 -3.60 -9.35 11.49
CA ARG A 219 -3.10 -10.27 12.51
C ARG A 219 -4.15 -10.58 13.56
N GLY A 220 -4.04 -11.77 14.15
CA GLY A 220 -4.85 -12.18 15.29
C GLY A 220 -6.28 -12.60 14.95
N VAL A 221 -6.73 -12.48 13.72
CA VAL A 221 -8.02 -12.95 13.24
C VAL A 221 -7.84 -14.34 12.64
N GLU A 222 -8.49 -15.35 13.22
CA GLU A 222 -8.36 -16.73 12.75
C GLU A 222 -9.15 -16.97 11.47
N ASN A 223 -10.32 -16.34 11.34
CA ASN A 223 -11.22 -16.53 10.20
C ASN A 223 -11.00 -15.42 9.15
N LEU A 224 -9.81 -15.41 8.55
CA LEU A 224 -9.40 -14.43 7.54
C LEU A 224 -9.37 -15.05 6.15
N VAL A 225 -10.06 -14.42 5.20
CA VAL A 225 -9.97 -14.73 3.76
C VAL A 225 -9.35 -13.54 3.04
N ARG A 226 -8.34 -13.81 2.22
CA ARG A 226 -7.67 -12.79 1.42
C ARG A 226 -7.96 -13.00 -0.05
N LEU A 227 -8.51 -12.01 -0.70
CA LEU A 227 -8.82 -12.01 -2.13
C LEU A 227 -7.99 -10.95 -2.82
N GLU A 228 -7.40 -11.31 -3.95
CA GLU A 228 -6.59 -10.42 -4.78
C GLU A 228 -7.17 -10.37 -6.19
N ALA A 229 -7.29 -9.17 -6.75
CA ALA A 229 -7.73 -8.96 -8.12
C ALA A 229 -6.73 -9.58 -9.09
N ARG A 230 -7.21 -9.97 -10.24
CA ARG A 230 -6.36 -10.53 -11.29
C ARG A 230 -6.55 -9.74 -12.57
N MET A 231 -5.46 -9.17 -13.06
CA MET A 231 -5.46 -8.53 -14.38
C MET A 231 -5.78 -9.54 -15.49
N ALA A 232 -6.37 -9.06 -16.56
CA ALA A 232 -6.61 -9.84 -17.77
C ALA A 232 -5.31 -10.56 -18.22
N ASN A 233 -5.47 -11.73 -18.83
CA ASN A 233 -4.34 -12.43 -19.47
C ASN A 233 -3.89 -11.70 -20.75
N LEU A 234 -2.91 -12.26 -21.47
CA LEU A 234 -2.38 -11.67 -22.71
C LEU A 234 -3.41 -11.55 -23.85
N GLU A 235 -4.51 -12.28 -23.76
CA GLU A 235 -5.62 -12.28 -24.72
C GLU A 235 -6.71 -11.27 -24.32
N GLY A 236 -6.54 -10.56 -23.18
CA GLY A 236 -7.52 -9.62 -22.65
C GLY A 236 -8.65 -10.29 -21.86
N GLU A 237 -8.52 -11.59 -21.55
CA GLU A 237 -9.54 -12.41 -20.90
C GLU A 237 -9.19 -12.74 -19.43
N ASN A 238 -10.17 -13.31 -18.73
CA ASN A 238 -10.02 -13.83 -17.37
C ASN A 238 -9.62 -12.79 -16.32
N GLU A 239 -9.96 -11.52 -16.55
CA GLU A 239 -9.86 -10.49 -15.51
C GLU A 239 -10.79 -10.80 -14.34
N ILE A 240 -10.33 -10.54 -13.12
CA ILE A 240 -11.15 -10.56 -11.90
C ILE A 240 -10.93 -9.22 -11.21
N THR A 241 -11.95 -8.39 -11.23
CA THR A 241 -11.89 -7.02 -10.71
C THR A 241 -12.17 -6.98 -9.20
N ILE A 242 -11.79 -5.87 -8.54
CA ILE A 242 -12.21 -5.57 -7.16
C ILE A 242 -13.73 -5.68 -7.03
N ARG A 243 -14.47 -5.20 -8.03
CA ARG A 243 -15.94 -5.25 -8.07
C ARG A 243 -16.48 -6.68 -8.01
N ASP A 244 -15.88 -7.60 -8.77
CA ASP A 244 -16.28 -9.02 -8.79
C ASP A 244 -16.02 -9.67 -7.42
N LEU A 245 -14.88 -9.32 -6.82
CA LEU A 245 -14.50 -9.83 -5.51
C LEU A 245 -15.41 -9.32 -4.40
N ILE A 246 -15.81 -8.04 -4.42
CA ILE A 246 -16.80 -7.50 -3.45
C ILE A 246 -18.12 -8.27 -3.60
N LYS A 247 -18.65 -8.41 -4.82
CA LYS A 247 -19.90 -9.15 -5.05
C LYS A 247 -19.83 -10.61 -4.60
N THR A 248 -18.68 -11.24 -4.79
CA THR A 248 -18.47 -12.63 -4.34
C THR A 248 -18.38 -12.70 -2.82
N SER A 249 -17.69 -11.77 -2.18
CA SER A 249 -17.50 -11.75 -0.72
C SER A 249 -18.83 -11.68 0.04
N LEU A 250 -19.84 -10.97 -0.48
CA LEU A 250 -21.19 -10.90 0.12
C LEU A 250 -21.87 -12.27 0.27
N ARG A 251 -21.46 -13.29 -0.51
CA ARG A 251 -21.96 -14.68 -0.42
C ARG A 251 -21.10 -15.57 0.46
N MET A 252 -19.99 -15.03 0.99
CA MET A 252 -19.03 -15.79 1.80
C MET A 252 -19.27 -15.63 3.30
N ARG A 253 -20.37 -14.99 3.71
CA ARG A 253 -20.77 -14.72 5.11
C ARG A 253 -19.69 -13.94 5.89
N PRO A 254 -19.20 -12.82 5.40
CA PRO A 254 -18.28 -11.99 6.16
C PRO A 254 -19.01 -11.26 7.29
N ASP A 255 -18.30 -11.01 8.40
CA ASP A 255 -18.71 -10.02 9.39
C ASP A 255 -18.28 -8.62 8.93
N ARG A 256 -17.07 -8.53 8.31
CA ARG A 256 -16.54 -7.30 7.71
C ARG A 256 -15.86 -7.55 6.38
N ILE A 257 -15.98 -6.57 5.49
CA ILE A 257 -15.24 -6.54 4.22
C ILE A 257 -14.27 -5.37 4.28
N ILE A 258 -12.99 -5.66 4.05
CA ILE A 258 -11.93 -4.66 4.04
C ILE A 258 -11.38 -4.55 2.63
N VAL A 259 -11.61 -3.41 1.99
CA VAL A 259 -11.13 -3.16 0.63
C VAL A 259 -9.90 -2.25 0.71
N GLY A 260 -8.76 -2.74 0.22
CA GLY A 260 -7.49 -2.01 0.26
C GLY A 260 -7.60 -0.61 -0.32
N GLU A 261 -8.23 -0.49 -1.48
CA GLU A 261 -8.53 0.81 -2.11
C GLU A 261 -9.70 0.70 -3.08
N VAL A 262 -10.54 1.73 -3.12
CA VAL A 262 -11.59 1.91 -4.13
C VAL A 262 -11.20 3.04 -5.07
N ARG A 263 -11.20 2.76 -6.40
CA ARG A 263 -10.73 3.70 -7.43
C ARG A 263 -11.76 4.00 -8.52
N ASP A 264 -12.73 3.11 -8.70
CA ASP A 264 -13.65 3.09 -9.81
C ASP A 264 -15.09 2.72 -9.39
N ALA A 265 -15.86 2.17 -10.32
CA ALA A 265 -17.23 1.72 -10.11
C ALA A 265 -17.38 0.68 -8.97
N ALA A 266 -16.31 0.07 -8.45
CA ALA A 266 -16.37 -0.81 -7.28
C ALA A 266 -16.88 -0.08 -6.02
N ALA A 267 -16.82 1.26 -6.02
CA ALA A 267 -17.36 2.09 -4.94
C ALA A 267 -18.83 1.77 -4.63
N ILE A 268 -19.65 1.51 -5.65
CA ILE A 268 -21.07 1.22 -5.42
C ILE A 268 -21.29 -0.09 -4.69
N ASP A 269 -20.52 -1.14 -5.06
CA ASP A 269 -20.66 -2.45 -4.45
C ASP A 269 -20.11 -2.44 -3.00
N MET A 270 -19.08 -1.61 -2.74
CA MET A 270 -18.58 -1.37 -1.38
C MET A 270 -19.61 -0.62 -0.51
N LEU A 271 -20.24 0.43 -1.03
CA LEU A 271 -21.31 1.14 -0.33
C LEU A 271 -22.54 0.22 -0.09
N ALA A 272 -22.86 -0.63 -1.06
CA ALA A 272 -23.90 -1.62 -0.89
C ALA A 272 -23.56 -2.64 0.22
N ALA A 273 -22.32 -3.08 0.30
CA ALA A 273 -21.85 -3.97 1.37
C ALA A 273 -22.01 -3.30 2.75
N MET A 274 -21.60 -2.04 2.89
CA MET A 274 -21.74 -1.25 4.12
C MET A 274 -23.21 -1.04 4.52
N ASN A 275 -24.16 -0.96 3.55
CA ASN A 275 -25.59 -0.76 3.77
C ASN A 275 -26.39 -2.05 3.97
N THR A 276 -25.78 -3.23 3.83
CA THR A 276 -26.50 -4.52 3.81
C THR A 276 -26.05 -5.50 4.89
N GLY A 277 -25.68 -4.98 6.06
CA GLY A 277 -25.39 -5.79 7.24
C GLY A 277 -23.94 -6.22 7.41
N HIS A 278 -23.00 -5.59 6.69
CA HIS A 278 -21.55 -5.80 6.86
C HIS A 278 -20.93 -4.56 7.53
N ASP A 279 -21.55 -4.14 8.65
CA ASP A 279 -21.10 -3.01 9.43
C ASP A 279 -19.66 -3.17 9.92
N GLY A 280 -18.94 -2.04 10.02
CA GLY A 280 -17.53 -2.02 10.38
C GLY A 280 -16.58 -2.33 9.22
N SER A 281 -17.10 -2.32 8.00
CA SER A 281 -16.28 -2.42 6.80
C SER A 281 -15.41 -1.17 6.63
N ILE A 282 -14.17 -1.36 6.16
CA ILE A 282 -13.19 -0.29 6.04
C ILE A 282 -12.62 -0.27 4.62
N SER A 283 -12.44 0.92 4.08
CA SER A 283 -11.78 1.09 2.78
C SER A 283 -10.93 2.35 2.73
N THR A 284 -10.10 2.47 1.69
CA THR A 284 -9.33 3.67 1.42
C THR A 284 -9.64 4.25 0.05
N GLY A 285 -9.35 5.52 -0.11
CA GLY A 285 -9.43 6.19 -1.40
C GLY A 285 -8.49 7.40 -1.48
N HIS A 286 -8.09 7.75 -2.70
CA HIS A 286 -7.28 8.94 -2.94
C HIS A 286 -8.16 10.18 -2.94
N ALA A 287 -7.88 11.14 -2.03
CA ALA A 287 -8.51 12.46 -2.01
C ALA A 287 -7.62 13.48 -1.30
N ASN A 288 -7.88 14.78 -1.51
CA ASN A 288 -7.11 15.86 -0.90
C ASN A 288 -7.69 16.32 0.46
N SER A 289 -8.93 15.94 0.75
CA SER A 289 -9.62 16.21 2.01
C SER A 289 -10.66 15.12 2.31
N ALA A 290 -11.31 15.18 3.46
CA ALA A 290 -12.42 14.30 3.80
C ALA A 290 -13.64 14.61 2.91
N GLU A 291 -13.88 15.89 2.64
CA GLU A 291 -14.94 16.40 1.77
C GLU A 291 -14.74 15.92 0.32
N ASP A 292 -13.52 16.07 -0.20
CA ASP A 292 -13.17 15.61 -1.54
C ASP A 292 -13.32 14.08 -1.69
N MET A 293 -13.14 13.32 -0.60
CA MET A 293 -13.35 11.88 -0.63
C MET A 293 -14.81 11.53 -0.95
N LEU A 294 -15.77 12.23 -0.35
CA LEU A 294 -17.19 12.00 -0.62
C LEU A 294 -17.55 12.38 -2.05
N LEU A 295 -17.07 13.54 -2.54
CA LEU A 295 -17.26 13.94 -3.95
C LEU A 295 -16.65 12.94 -4.92
N ARG A 296 -15.51 12.36 -4.57
CA ARG A 296 -14.89 11.33 -5.38
C ARG A 296 -15.68 10.02 -5.36
N LEU A 297 -16.25 9.64 -4.22
CA LEU A 297 -17.18 8.50 -4.13
C LEU A 297 -18.41 8.72 -5.03
N GLU A 298 -18.99 9.93 -5.05
CA GLU A 298 -20.07 10.26 -5.99
C GLU A 298 -19.66 9.98 -7.44
N THR A 299 -18.49 10.49 -7.84
CA THR A 299 -17.95 10.30 -9.19
C THR A 299 -17.75 8.82 -9.51
N MET A 300 -17.12 8.05 -8.61
CA MET A 300 -16.86 6.64 -8.81
C MET A 300 -18.15 5.80 -8.93
N VAL A 301 -19.18 6.12 -8.13
CA VAL A 301 -20.50 5.48 -8.26
C VAL A 301 -21.14 5.76 -9.62
N LEU A 302 -21.08 7.02 -10.08
CA LEU A 302 -21.64 7.43 -11.37
C LEU A 302 -20.88 6.84 -12.57
N MET A 303 -19.62 6.43 -12.42
CA MET A 303 -18.91 5.66 -13.44
C MET A 303 -19.50 4.26 -13.66
N GLY A 304 -20.20 3.71 -12.68
CA GLY A 304 -20.75 2.36 -12.72
C GLY A 304 -22.27 2.25 -12.86
N LEU A 305 -22.99 3.34 -12.59
CA LEU A 305 -24.45 3.38 -12.63
C LEU A 305 -25.01 4.73 -13.06
N GLU A 306 -26.02 4.70 -13.92
CA GLU A 306 -26.82 5.86 -14.28
C GLU A 306 -27.98 6.02 -13.29
N ILE A 307 -27.74 6.70 -12.17
CA ILE A 307 -28.75 7.03 -11.17
C ILE A 307 -28.69 8.51 -10.79
N PRO A 308 -29.79 9.10 -10.29
CA PRO A 308 -29.79 10.50 -9.87
C PRO A 308 -28.75 10.76 -8.78
N LEU A 309 -28.02 11.86 -8.87
CA LEU A 309 -26.96 12.23 -7.91
C LEU A 309 -27.46 12.26 -6.47
N VAL A 310 -28.69 12.72 -6.24
CA VAL A 310 -29.32 12.70 -4.91
C VAL A 310 -29.43 11.28 -4.32
N ALA A 311 -29.68 10.28 -5.17
CA ALA A 311 -29.74 8.89 -4.72
C ALA A 311 -28.33 8.38 -4.36
N VAL A 312 -27.29 8.75 -5.16
CA VAL A 312 -25.90 8.45 -4.84
C VAL A 312 -25.51 9.02 -3.48
N ARG A 313 -25.79 10.30 -3.26
CA ARG A 313 -25.49 11.00 -2.01
C ARG A 313 -26.17 10.35 -0.81
N ARG A 314 -27.43 9.95 -0.96
CA ARG A 314 -28.16 9.22 0.09
C ARG A 314 -27.48 7.88 0.43
N GLN A 315 -27.04 7.13 -0.59
CA GLN A 315 -26.33 5.87 -0.38
C GLN A 315 -24.99 6.09 0.34
N ILE A 316 -24.22 7.09 -0.04
CA ILE A 316 -22.95 7.41 0.62
C ILE A 316 -23.21 7.83 2.07
N ALA A 317 -24.15 8.76 2.30
CA ALA A 317 -24.46 9.27 3.64
C ALA A 317 -25.05 8.19 4.58
N SER A 318 -25.65 7.13 4.03
CA SER A 318 -26.15 5.98 4.81
C SER A 318 -25.08 4.92 5.05
N ALA A 319 -24.10 4.79 4.16
CA ALA A 319 -23.11 3.73 4.19
C ALA A 319 -21.87 4.08 5.01
N VAL A 320 -21.41 5.32 4.91
CA VAL A 320 -20.15 5.77 5.51
C VAL A 320 -20.47 6.52 6.82
N ASP A 321 -19.92 6.05 7.93
CA ASP A 321 -20.09 6.70 9.22
C ASP A 321 -18.96 7.72 9.49
N VAL A 322 -17.71 7.34 9.17
CA VAL A 322 -16.51 8.14 9.52
C VAL A 322 -15.54 8.22 8.34
N VAL A 323 -15.01 9.41 8.12
CA VAL A 323 -13.90 9.64 7.18
C VAL A 323 -12.67 10.10 7.95
N ILE A 324 -11.56 9.38 7.77
CA ILE A 324 -10.26 9.71 8.35
C ILE A 324 -9.37 10.25 7.23
N HIS A 325 -8.93 11.49 7.34
CA HIS A 325 -8.00 12.07 6.36
C HIS A 325 -6.56 12.03 6.86
N VAL A 326 -5.69 11.39 6.09
CA VAL A 326 -4.25 11.29 6.36
C VAL A 326 -3.46 12.08 5.34
N SER A 327 -2.48 12.85 5.80
CA SER A 327 -1.67 13.70 4.93
C SER A 327 -0.17 13.54 5.19
N ARG A 328 0.61 13.76 4.14
CA ARG A 328 2.06 13.94 4.25
C ARG A 328 2.34 15.43 4.33
N LEU A 329 2.85 15.87 5.48
CA LEU A 329 3.15 17.28 5.72
C LEU A 329 4.41 17.72 4.97
N ARG A 330 4.68 19.06 4.97
CA ARG A 330 5.83 19.67 4.28
C ARG A 330 7.20 19.19 4.78
N ASP A 331 7.28 18.73 6.03
CA ASP A 331 8.46 18.10 6.63
C ASP A 331 8.56 16.59 6.33
N ARG A 332 7.69 16.07 5.45
CA ARG A 332 7.55 14.68 5.04
C ARG A 332 7.04 13.73 6.13
N THR A 333 6.68 14.21 7.30
CA THR A 333 5.96 13.40 8.29
C THR A 333 4.55 13.09 7.79
N ARG A 334 3.99 12.00 8.26
CA ARG A 334 2.62 11.55 7.94
C ARG A 334 1.77 11.71 9.17
N LYS A 335 0.61 12.38 9.03
CA LYS A 335 -0.28 12.61 10.16
C LYS A 335 -1.72 12.36 9.78
N VAL A 336 -2.51 11.89 10.74
CA VAL A 336 -3.97 12.06 10.70
C VAL A 336 -4.23 13.54 10.88
N VAL A 337 -4.84 14.18 9.87
CA VAL A 337 -5.07 15.63 9.93
C VAL A 337 -6.52 15.99 10.19
N LYS A 338 -7.46 15.06 9.90
CA LYS A 338 -8.88 15.30 10.14
C LYS A 338 -9.63 13.99 10.31
N ILE A 339 -10.56 13.96 11.22
CA ILE A 339 -11.52 12.88 11.42
C ILE A 339 -12.92 13.50 11.41
N CYS A 340 -13.76 13.05 10.48
CA CYS A 340 -15.10 13.56 10.30
C CYS A 340 -16.14 12.45 10.45
N GLU A 341 -17.27 12.75 11.04
CA GLU A 341 -18.49 11.97 11.01
C GLU A 341 -19.37 12.40 9.84
N VAL A 342 -19.97 11.47 9.15
CA VAL A 342 -21.01 11.72 8.14
C VAL A 342 -22.35 11.78 8.85
N ILE A 343 -22.90 12.98 9.00
CA ILE A 343 -24.13 13.20 9.80
C ILE A 343 -25.42 13.20 8.97
N GLY A 344 -25.35 12.82 7.69
CA GLY A 344 -26.50 12.72 6.81
C GLY A 344 -26.48 13.71 5.65
N MET A 345 -27.63 14.21 5.26
CA MET A 345 -27.79 15.15 4.15
C MET A 345 -28.48 16.44 4.57
N GLU A 346 -27.98 17.56 4.10
CA GLU A 346 -28.60 18.87 4.27
C GLU A 346 -28.61 19.62 2.92
N HIS A 347 -29.75 20.16 2.52
CA HIS A 347 -29.94 20.88 1.24
C HIS A 347 -29.50 20.10 -0.02
N GLY A 348 -29.54 18.76 0.03
CA GLY A 348 -29.15 17.89 -1.09
C GLY A 348 -27.65 17.58 -1.14
N GLU A 349 -26.86 18.06 -0.18
CA GLU A 349 -25.42 17.79 -0.03
C GLU A 349 -25.18 16.87 1.17
N ILE A 350 -24.11 16.08 1.13
CA ILE A 350 -23.67 15.26 2.27
C ILE A 350 -23.06 16.19 3.32
N LYS A 351 -23.51 16.08 4.55
CA LYS A 351 -23.01 16.88 5.66
C LYS A 351 -21.99 16.11 6.50
N LEU A 352 -20.85 16.75 6.74
CA LEU A 352 -19.81 16.28 7.63
C LEU A 352 -19.77 17.08 8.93
N SER A 353 -19.54 16.41 10.06
CA SER A 353 -19.14 17.00 11.33
C SER A 353 -17.68 16.66 11.58
N THR A 354 -16.82 17.67 11.76
CA THR A 354 -15.42 17.44 12.11
C THR A 354 -15.35 17.09 13.60
N LEU A 355 -14.93 15.85 13.90
CA LEU A 355 -14.72 15.41 15.29
C LEU A 355 -13.37 15.90 15.81
N PHE A 356 -12.33 15.67 15.04
CA PHE A 356 -10.95 16.03 15.38
C PHE A 356 -10.24 16.65 14.19
N GLU A 357 -9.40 17.66 14.45
CA GLU A 357 -8.60 18.33 13.45
C GLU A 357 -7.19 18.63 13.99
N TYR A 358 -6.17 18.32 13.18
CA TYR A 358 -4.78 18.65 13.49
C TYR A 358 -4.54 20.14 13.31
N GLN A 359 -4.21 20.83 14.38
CA GLN A 359 -3.87 22.24 14.38
C GLN A 359 -2.36 22.40 14.46
N GLU A 360 -1.78 22.92 13.39
CA GLU A 360 -0.36 23.25 13.34
C GLU A 360 -0.08 24.48 14.19
N THR A 361 0.94 24.40 15.04
CA THR A 361 1.39 25.51 15.90
C THR A 361 2.69 26.14 15.43
N GLY A 362 3.42 25.50 14.50
CA GLY A 362 4.67 26.01 13.94
C GLY A 362 5.66 24.95 13.50
N MET A 363 6.93 25.31 13.43
CA MET A 363 8.04 24.39 13.14
C MET A 363 9.11 24.45 14.23
N LYS A 364 9.62 23.28 14.63
CA LYS A 364 10.75 23.14 15.56
C LYS A 364 11.73 22.09 15.03
N ASN A 365 12.99 22.46 14.91
CA ASN A 365 14.06 21.58 14.40
C ASN A 365 13.72 20.93 13.03
N GLY A 366 13.12 21.70 12.11
CA GLY A 366 12.73 21.20 10.79
C GLY A 366 11.50 20.27 10.76
N ARG A 367 10.82 20.06 11.90
CA ARG A 367 9.58 19.28 12.02
C ARG A 367 8.38 20.18 12.29
N VAL A 368 7.27 19.87 11.66
CA VAL A 368 5.98 20.49 11.92
C VAL A 368 5.49 20.10 13.30
N GLN A 369 5.15 21.10 14.11
CA GLN A 369 4.58 20.92 15.44
C GLN A 369 3.09 21.24 15.41
N GLY A 370 2.31 20.53 16.19
CA GLY A 370 0.87 20.71 16.34
C GLY A 370 0.27 19.59 17.17
N ALA A 371 -1.00 19.65 17.40
CA ALA A 371 -1.74 18.63 18.12
C ALA A 371 -3.14 18.43 17.49
N MET A 372 -3.69 17.25 17.67
CA MET A 372 -5.08 16.98 17.37
C MET A 372 -5.97 17.76 18.36
N ARG A 373 -6.99 18.43 17.85
CA ARG A 373 -7.97 19.14 18.66
C ARG A 373 -9.35 18.56 18.42
N LYS A 374 -10.08 18.33 19.49
CA LYS A 374 -11.50 18.01 19.44
C LYS A 374 -12.26 19.25 18.98
N ILE A 375 -13.13 19.12 17.98
CA ILE A 375 -13.93 20.20 17.41
C ILE A 375 -15.40 20.04 17.78
N HIS A 376 -15.97 18.84 17.50
CA HIS A 376 -17.36 18.52 17.83
C HIS A 376 -17.46 17.12 18.46
N ASP A 377 -18.56 16.89 19.14
CA ASP A 377 -18.91 15.57 19.65
C ASP A 377 -19.43 14.67 18.52
N LEU A 378 -19.30 13.35 18.70
CA LEU A 378 -19.93 12.34 17.85
C LEU A 378 -21.45 12.42 18.04
N ILE A 379 -22.19 12.47 16.95
CA ILE A 379 -23.66 12.63 16.97
C ILE A 379 -24.35 11.25 16.95
N HIS A 380 -23.91 10.36 16.05
CA HIS A 380 -24.51 9.03 15.89
C HIS A 380 -23.85 8.02 16.85
N MET A 381 -24.43 7.89 18.04
CA MET A 381 -23.92 7.03 19.12
C MET A 381 -24.53 5.62 19.11
N GLU A 382 -25.45 5.32 18.18
CA GLU A 382 -26.23 4.09 18.16
C GLU A 382 -25.39 2.82 18.10
N LYS A 383 -24.30 2.85 17.31
CA LYS A 383 -23.37 1.73 17.19
C LYS A 383 -22.56 1.52 18.47
N LEU A 384 -22.10 2.59 19.12
CA LEU A 384 -21.46 2.52 20.44
C LEU A 384 -22.42 2.01 21.51
N ALA A 385 -23.67 2.47 21.49
CA ALA A 385 -24.71 2.01 22.43
C ALA A 385 -25.02 0.52 22.24
N SER A 386 -25.12 0.07 20.99
CA SER A 386 -25.33 -1.35 20.67
C SER A 386 -24.16 -2.24 21.08
N ALA A 387 -22.93 -1.68 21.08
CA ALA A 387 -21.72 -2.35 21.54
C ALA A 387 -21.50 -2.24 23.07
N GLY A 388 -22.32 -1.47 23.79
CA GLY A 388 -22.16 -1.21 25.24
C GLY A 388 -20.92 -0.38 25.57
N MET A 389 -20.49 0.50 24.67
CA MET A 389 -19.21 1.23 24.77
C MET A 389 -19.38 2.74 24.99
N VAL A 390 -20.60 3.24 25.23
CA VAL A 390 -20.86 4.68 25.35
C VAL A 390 -20.08 5.29 26.52
N ASP A 391 -20.17 4.71 27.71
CA ASP A 391 -19.52 5.26 28.91
C ASP A 391 -18.01 5.36 28.74
N VAL A 392 -17.38 4.30 28.17
CA VAL A 392 -15.93 4.27 27.90
C VAL A 392 -15.54 5.31 26.85
N PHE A 393 -16.37 5.50 25.82
CA PHE A 393 -16.13 6.51 24.79
C PHE A 393 -16.21 7.92 25.36
N GLU A 394 -17.24 8.23 26.18
CA GLU A 394 -17.38 9.52 26.83
C GLU A 394 -16.23 9.82 27.77
N GLU A 395 -15.74 8.83 28.55
CA GLU A 395 -14.58 8.98 29.43
C GLU A 395 -13.32 9.37 28.64
N VAL A 396 -13.05 8.69 27.52
CA VAL A 396 -11.90 8.98 26.66
C VAL A 396 -11.99 10.37 26.04
N VAL A 397 -13.19 10.74 25.54
CA VAL A 397 -13.40 12.02 24.87
C VAL A 397 -13.41 13.20 25.84
N CYS A 398 -13.87 13.01 27.09
CA CYS A 398 -13.77 14.03 28.14
C CYS A 398 -12.31 14.39 28.50
N GLY A 399 -11.38 13.45 28.36
CA GLY A 399 -9.94 13.70 28.55
C GLY A 399 -9.27 14.53 27.46
N LEU A 400 -9.94 14.70 26.32
CA LEU A 400 -9.45 15.43 25.14
C LEU A 400 -9.87 16.92 25.09
N SER A 401 -10.52 17.43 26.08
CA SER A 401 -11.04 18.84 26.16
C SER A 401 -9.96 19.86 26.50
#